data_bfdbf1fe8f9797f9c538a4c15b0faffd
#
_entry.id   bfdbf1fe8f9797f9c538a4c15b0faffd
#
_cell.length_a   1.000
_cell.length_b   1.000
_cell.length_c   1.000
_cell.angle_alpha   90.00
_cell.angle_beta   90.00
_cell.angle_gamma   90.00
#
_symmetry.space_group_name_H-M   'P 1'
#
loop_
_entity.id
_entity.type
_entity.pdbx_description
1 polymer ?
#
loop_
_entity_poly.entity_id
_entity_poly.type
_entity_poly.pdbx_seq_one_letter_code
_entity_poly.pdbx_strand_id
1 'polypeptide(L)'
;SEMCIRDRCGLPHEFFVLLLKGNIPCTPMYIDRVKALKKMGYRFAIRKLPVSSYEAYHDLLVLMDYVMLDCEEIDISKARIYFNKVYPDIKLCASNITKTETFDAICQDKSCTLYEGSFYRLPVTKGNHDVAPLKINYIELMNLVNTEDFDLTKAADIIGHDTALVISLLRMVNHMAVNSEITSIRHAAAMLGQKELKRWINTAVVNQLCSDKPNELTRLSLLRAKFAENLAPAFELGGKASELFLTGLFSVLDIILDKPMEEALSLVKVSRDIEDALIRQSGIFAEPLYFIKQYEACLLYTSPSPRD
;
A
#
# COMPACT_ATOMS: atom_id res chain seq x y z
N SER A 1 -16.46 -4.40 25.81
CA SER A 1 -15.75 -4.13 24.53
C SER A 1 -14.50 -5.01 24.33
N GLU A 2 -13.94 -5.61 25.37
CA GLU A 2 -12.74 -6.46 25.32
C GLU A 2 -12.98 -7.85 24.70
N MET A 3 -14.17 -8.43 24.85
CA MET A 3 -14.56 -9.68 24.21
C MET A 3 -14.58 -9.54 22.65
N CYS A 4 -14.80 -8.34 22.13
CA CYS A 4 -14.91 -8.11 20.68
C CYS A 4 -13.58 -8.24 19.93
N ILE A 5 -12.43 -7.97 20.55
CA ILE A 5 -11.11 -8.09 19.89
C ILE A 5 -10.67 -9.55 19.87
N ARG A 6 -10.91 -10.28 20.95
CA ARG A 6 -10.47 -11.66 21.12
C ARG A 6 -11.19 -12.64 20.20
N ASP A 7 -12.48 -12.42 19.96
CA ASP A 7 -13.34 -13.39 19.25
C ASP A 7 -13.51 -13.11 17.74
N ARG A 8 -13.06 -11.94 17.24
CA ARG A 8 -13.23 -11.54 15.83
C ARG A 8 -11.98 -11.63 14.98
N CYS A 9 -10.79 -11.69 15.57
CA CYS A 9 -9.55 -11.83 14.83
C CYS A 9 -8.93 -13.20 15.10
N GLY A 10 -9.07 -14.13 14.18
CA GLY A 10 -8.43 -15.46 14.24
C GLY A 10 -6.92 -15.43 14.00
N LEU A 11 -6.27 -14.26 14.11
CA LEU A 11 -4.83 -14.10 13.92
C LEU A 11 -4.09 -14.13 15.27
N PRO A 12 -2.86 -14.68 15.33
CA PRO A 12 -2.02 -14.68 16.52
C PRO A 12 -1.74 -13.26 17.02
N HIS A 13 -1.64 -13.08 18.36
CA HIS A 13 -1.45 -11.75 18.99
C HIS A 13 -0.17 -11.03 18.53
N GLU A 14 0.83 -11.78 18.09
CA GLU A 14 2.10 -11.25 17.57
C GLU A 14 1.95 -10.41 16.29
N PHE A 15 0.83 -10.56 15.57
CA PHE A 15 0.53 -9.76 14.37
C PHE A 15 -0.20 -8.44 14.68
N PHE A 16 -0.56 -8.20 15.94
CA PHE A 16 -1.28 -6.99 16.33
C PHE A 16 -0.44 -6.06 17.18
N VAL A 17 -0.63 -4.77 16.92
CA VAL A 17 -0.18 -3.69 17.80
C VAL A 17 -1.43 -2.94 18.25
N LEU A 18 -1.69 -2.92 19.55
CA LEU A 18 -2.82 -2.19 20.13
C LEU A 18 -2.44 -0.72 20.25
N LEU A 19 -3.18 0.14 19.55
CA LEU A 19 -2.92 1.57 19.51
C LEU A 19 -3.71 2.30 20.60
N LEU A 20 -3.00 2.89 21.53
CA LEU A 20 -3.55 3.72 22.60
C LEU A 20 -3.53 5.20 22.20
N LYS A 21 -4.57 5.94 22.57
CA LYS A 21 -4.58 7.41 22.43
C LYS A 21 -3.90 8.06 23.65
N GLY A 22 -3.20 9.17 23.44
CA GLY A 22 -2.49 9.90 24.51
C GLY A 22 -3.38 10.58 25.56
N ASN A 23 -4.71 10.41 25.46
CA ASN A 23 -5.68 10.88 26.46
C ASN A 23 -6.21 9.77 27.36
N ILE A 24 -5.67 8.55 27.30
CA ILE A 24 -6.07 7.45 28.19
C ILE A 24 -5.69 7.83 29.61
N PRO A 25 -6.59 7.66 30.60
CA PRO A 25 -6.25 7.92 32.00
C PRO A 25 -5.10 7.02 32.47
N CYS A 26 -4.01 7.61 32.97
CA CYS A 26 -2.87 6.87 33.50
C CYS A 26 -3.15 6.43 34.95
N THR A 27 -4.15 5.55 35.12
CA THR A 27 -4.51 5.01 36.46
C THR A 27 -3.95 3.61 36.65
N PRO A 28 -3.73 3.18 37.92
CA PRO A 28 -3.24 1.82 38.22
C PRO A 28 -4.03 0.73 37.50
N MET A 29 -5.35 0.88 37.44
CA MET A 29 -6.24 -0.09 36.76
C MET A 29 -5.91 -0.25 35.30
N TYR A 30 -5.68 0.84 34.57
CA TYR A 30 -5.30 0.78 33.13
C TYR A 30 -3.90 0.22 32.94
N ILE A 31 -2.94 0.61 33.77
CA ILE A 31 -1.57 0.09 33.75
C ILE A 31 -1.55 -1.43 33.98
N ASP A 32 -2.27 -1.93 34.99
CA ASP A 32 -2.35 -3.36 35.24
C ASP A 32 -3.03 -4.13 34.13
N ARG A 33 -4.01 -3.51 33.46
CA ARG A 33 -4.65 -4.10 32.28
C ARG A 33 -3.68 -4.21 31.10
N VAL A 34 -2.91 -3.17 30.81
CA VAL A 34 -1.87 -3.19 29.77
C VAL A 34 -0.80 -4.25 30.10
N LYS A 35 -0.36 -4.35 31.35
CA LYS A 35 0.58 -5.39 31.81
C LYS A 35 0.03 -6.80 31.58
N ALA A 36 -1.24 -7.02 31.89
CA ALA A 36 -1.89 -8.33 31.69
C ALA A 36 -1.93 -8.71 30.19
N LEU A 37 -2.30 -7.78 29.32
CA LEU A 37 -2.33 -8.01 27.87
C LEU A 37 -0.92 -8.19 27.31
N LYS A 38 0.07 -7.45 27.81
CA LYS A 38 1.48 -7.62 27.38
C LYS A 38 2.01 -9.02 27.74
N LYS A 39 1.64 -9.56 28.91
CA LYS A 39 1.95 -10.96 29.29
C LYS A 39 1.30 -11.99 28.35
N MET A 40 0.20 -11.65 27.70
CA MET A 40 -0.46 -12.49 26.69
C MET A 40 0.18 -12.37 25.29
N GLY A 41 1.23 -11.56 25.12
CA GLY A 41 1.95 -11.40 23.85
C GLY A 41 1.49 -10.22 22.99
N TYR A 42 0.57 -9.38 23.47
CA TYR A 42 0.18 -8.18 22.73
C TYR A 42 1.26 -7.10 22.76
N ARG A 43 1.43 -6.40 21.63
CA ARG A 43 2.29 -5.22 21.53
C ARG A 43 1.45 -3.96 21.58
N PHE A 44 2.05 -2.88 22.08
CA PHE A 44 1.37 -1.60 22.29
C PHE A 44 2.08 -0.45 21.59
N ALA A 45 1.29 0.45 21.03
CA ALA A 45 1.73 1.75 20.54
C ALA A 45 0.90 2.86 21.20
N ILE A 46 1.50 4.02 21.44
CA ILE A 46 0.78 5.22 21.88
C ILE A 46 0.93 6.32 20.84
N ARG A 47 -0.17 7.03 20.56
CA ARG A 47 -0.19 8.17 19.62
C ARG A 47 -0.80 9.42 20.27
N LYS A 48 -0.44 10.58 19.72
CA LYS A 48 -0.95 11.89 20.19
C LYS A 48 -0.74 12.11 21.69
N LEU A 49 0.40 11.70 22.23
CA LEU A 49 0.80 12.03 23.58
C LEU A 49 1.57 13.36 23.56
N PRO A 50 1.06 14.43 24.21
CA PRO A 50 1.75 15.70 24.28
C PRO A 50 3.08 15.56 25.02
N VAL A 51 4.11 16.31 24.62
CA VAL A 51 5.43 16.31 25.27
C VAL A 51 5.33 16.64 26.75
N SER A 52 4.44 17.55 27.12
CA SER A 52 4.19 17.94 28.53
C SER A 52 3.66 16.80 29.41
N SER A 53 3.16 15.72 28.81
CA SER A 53 2.57 14.59 29.52
C SER A 53 3.53 13.40 29.68
N TYR A 54 4.73 13.45 29.12
CA TYR A 54 5.66 12.30 29.11
C TYR A 54 6.02 11.82 30.52
N GLU A 55 6.24 12.75 31.48
CA GLU A 55 6.53 12.40 32.87
C GLU A 55 5.33 11.75 33.57
N ALA A 56 4.13 12.32 33.37
CA ALA A 56 2.90 11.79 33.96
C ALA A 56 2.52 10.39 33.43
N TYR A 57 2.96 10.06 32.20
CA TYR A 57 2.72 8.79 31.53
C TYR A 57 3.89 7.82 31.62
N HIS A 58 4.88 8.09 32.48
CA HIS A 58 6.09 7.28 32.62
C HIS A 58 5.78 5.78 32.77
N ASP A 59 4.92 5.41 33.72
CA ASP A 59 4.58 4.01 34.02
C ASP A 59 3.88 3.30 32.85
N LEU A 60 3.17 4.05 32.01
CA LEU A 60 2.54 3.54 30.80
C LEU A 60 3.56 3.45 29.65
N LEU A 61 4.42 4.48 29.49
CA LEU A 61 5.43 4.51 28.44
C LEU A 61 6.41 3.35 28.55
N VAL A 62 6.83 2.96 29.75
CA VAL A 62 7.68 1.78 29.97
C VAL A 62 7.08 0.49 29.42
N LEU A 63 5.75 0.43 29.28
CA LEU A 63 5.04 -0.73 28.74
C LEU A 63 4.84 -0.68 27.22
N MET A 64 5.16 0.44 26.57
CA MET A 64 4.96 0.60 25.11
C MET A 64 6.09 -0.03 24.30
N ASP A 65 5.75 -0.58 23.17
CA ASP A 65 6.70 -1.08 22.18
C ASP A 65 6.98 -0.01 21.12
N TYR A 66 6.00 0.88 20.87
CA TYR A 66 6.09 1.96 19.90
C TYR A 66 5.51 3.27 20.45
N VAL A 67 6.11 4.39 20.05
CA VAL A 67 5.56 5.74 20.25
C VAL A 67 5.44 6.42 18.88
N MET A 68 4.24 6.91 18.58
CA MET A 68 3.96 7.64 17.34
C MET A 68 4.07 9.14 17.61
N LEU A 69 5.06 9.75 16.99
CA LEU A 69 5.39 11.18 17.10
C LEU A 69 4.82 11.91 15.89
N ASP A 70 3.95 12.89 16.11
CA ASP A 70 3.38 13.71 15.06
C ASP A 70 4.44 14.72 14.56
N CYS A 71 4.82 14.63 13.29
CA CYS A 71 5.87 15.46 12.70
C CYS A 71 5.49 16.94 12.59
N GLU A 72 4.21 17.29 12.63
CA GLU A 72 3.75 18.68 12.61
C GLU A 72 3.76 19.31 14.01
N GLU A 73 3.62 18.50 15.05
CA GLU A 73 3.54 18.98 16.43
C GLU A 73 4.86 18.83 17.21
N ILE A 74 5.72 17.86 16.84
CA ILE A 74 6.87 17.44 17.62
C ILE A 74 8.15 17.47 16.77
N ASP A 75 9.20 18.09 17.30
CA ASP A 75 10.55 17.97 16.74
C ASP A 75 11.09 16.55 16.99
N ILE A 76 11.12 15.77 15.91
CA ILE A 76 11.49 14.35 15.94
C ILE A 76 12.92 14.14 16.46
N SER A 77 13.86 15.03 16.10
CA SER A 77 15.26 14.90 16.53
C SER A 77 15.40 15.10 18.04
N LYS A 78 14.69 16.06 18.62
CA LYS A 78 14.67 16.26 20.08
C LYS A 78 13.96 15.13 20.80
N ALA A 79 12.82 14.68 20.28
CA ALA A 79 12.09 13.56 20.85
C ALA A 79 12.97 12.29 20.86
N ARG A 80 13.71 12.01 19.80
CA ARG A 80 14.65 10.88 19.72
C ARG A 80 15.68 10.92 20.86
N ILE A 81 16.30 12.07 21.09
CA ILE A 81 17.30 12.21 22.16
C ILE A 81 16.69 11.88 23.51
N TYR A 82 15.47 12.36 23.77
CA TYR A 82 14.75 12.09 25.00
C TYR A 82 14.43 10.59 25.14
N PHE A 83 13.78 9.98 24.13
CA PHE A 83 13.36 8.58 24.18
C PHE A 83 14.56 7.64 24.25
N ASN A 84 15.61 7.86 23.48
CA ASN A 84 16.82 7.02 23.55
C ASN A 84 17.49 7.06 24.92
N LYS A 85 17.38 8.20 25.64
CA LYS A 85 17.96 8.35 26.98
C LYS A 85 17.09 7.72 28.08
N VAL A 86 15.77 7.87 27.98
CA VAL A 86 14.82 7.50 29.05
C VAL A 86 14.16 6.14 28.78
N TYR A 87 13.93 5.81 27.52
CA TYR A 87 13.21 4.59 27.09
C TYR A 87 13.91 3.93 25.87
N PRO A 88 15.10 3.35 26.04
CA PRO A 88 15.93 2.86 24.94
C PRO A 88 15.29 1.72 24.12
N ASP A 89 14.36 0.97 24.70
CA ASP A 89 13.71 -0.16 24.07
C ASP A 89 12.48 0.23 23.21
N ILE A 90 11.99 1.47 23.35
CA ILE A 90 10.84 1.96 22.61
C ILE A 90 11.25 2.31 21.18
N LYS A 91 10.51 1.79 20.22
CA LYS A 91 10.67 2.13 18.80
C LYS A 91 9.86 3.37 18.46
N LEU A 92 10.51 4.34 17.82
CA LEU A 92 9.85 5.58 17.41
C LEU A 92 9.24 5.40 16.02
N CYS A 93 8.02 5.90 15.87
CA CYS A 93 7.31 6.02 14.61
C CYS A 93 7.04 7.49 14.33
N ALA A 94 7.52 7.99 13.19
CA ALA A 94 7.15 9.32 12.71
C ALA A 94 5.78 9.23 12.05
N SER A 95 4.84 10.03 12.49
CA SER A 95 3.45 10.05 11.99
C SER A 95 3.09 11.41 11.39
N ASN A 96 2.01 11.43 10.60
CA ASN A 96 1.52 12.62 9.92
C ASN A 96 2.52 13.24 8.94
N ILE A 97 3.30 12.40 8.25
CA ILE A 97 4.26 12.86 7.24
C ILE A 97 3.47 13.17 5.97
N THR A 98 3.36 14.46 5.64
CA THR A 98 2.60 14.93 4.49
C THR A 98 3.47 15.28 3.29
N LYS A 99 4.79 15.50 3.48
CA LYS A 99 5.72 15.93 2.44
C LYS A 99 6.88 14.95 2.29
N THR A 100 7.34 14.75 1.07
CA THR A 100 8.48 13.88 0.74
C THR A 100 9.77 14.43 1.35
N GLU A 101 9.98 15.76 1.34
CA GLU A 101 11.18 16.38 1.92
C GLU A 101 11.27 16.12 3.43
N THR A 102 10.15 16.14 4.13
CA THR A 102 10.09 15.82 5.57
C THR A 102 10.44 14.35 5.81
N PHE A 103 9.92 13.45 4.97
CA PHE A 103 10.26 12.03 5.03
C PHE A 103 11.76 11.79 4.81
N ASP A 104 12.34 12.40 3.76
CA ASP A 104 13.76 12.25 3.43
C ASP A 104 14.66 12.76 4.57
N ALA A 105 14.33 13.90 5.14
CA ALA A 105 15.07 14.47 6.27
C ALA A 105 15.06 13.53 7.50
N ILE A 106 13.91 12.96 7.85
CA ILE A 106 13.79 12.04 8.98
C ILE A 106 14.48 10.70 8.69
N CYS A 107 14.42 10.20 7.45
CA CYS A 107 15.09 8.98 7.04
C CYS A 107 16.62 9.11 7.08
N GLN A 108 17.17 10.23 6.63
CA GLN A 108 18.62 10.49 6.69
C GLN A 108 19.15 10.47 8.13
N ASP A 109 18.38 10.99 9.06
CA ASP A 109 18.73 11.03 10.49
C ASP A 109 18.57 9.66 11.19
N LYS A 110 17.96 8.66 10.52
CA LYS A 110 17.68 7.32 11.08
C LYS A 110 17.02 7.35 12.46
N SER A 111 16.19 8.37 12.67
CA SER A 111 15.58 8.67 13.97
C SER A 111 14.43 7.76 14.32
N CYS A 112 13.75 7.23 13.31
CA CYS A 112 12.54 6.43 13.48
C CYS A 112 12.68 5.07 12.82
N THR A 113 11.94 4.09 13.36
CA THR A 113 11.90 2.72 12.83
C THR A 113 10.73 2.54 11.86
N LEU A 114 9.66 3.32 12.06
CA LEU A 114 8.43 3.25 11.26
C LEU A 114 8.02 4.67 10.85
N TYR A 115 7.35 4.76 9.70
CA TYR A 115 6.90 6.02 9.12
C TYR A 115 5.44 5.89 8.70
N GLU A 116 4.59 6.83 9.12
CA GLU A 116 3.18 6.92 8.76
C GLU A 116 2.92 8.28 8.11
N GLY A 117 2.25 8.29 6.97
CA GLY A 117 1.85 9.52 6.31
C GLY A 117 1.40 9.33 4.87
N SER A 118 0.99 10.41 4.24
CA SER A 118 0.55 10.43 2.85
C SER A 118 1.64 10.87 1.86
N PHE A 119 2.86 11.08 2.32
CA PHE A 119 3.98 11.60 1.52
C PHE A 119 4.22 10.85 0.20
N TYR A 120 3.95 9.56 0.15
CA TYR A 120 4.09 8.73 -1.06
C TYR A 120 2.85 8.72 -1.96
N ARG A 121 1.76 9.39 -1.55
CA ARG A 121 0.47 9.44 -2.28
C ARG A 121 0.22 10.80 -2.94
N LEU A 122 1.16 11.74 -2.86
CA LEU A 122 0.96 13.09 -3.40
C LEU A 122 0.95 13.02 -4.94
N PRO A 123 -0.16 13.43 -5.58
CA PRO A 123 -0.18 13.53 -7.03
C PRO A 123 0.82 14.59 -7.48
N VAL A 124 1.56 14.29 -8.52
CA VAL A 124 2.48 15.26 -9.12
C VAL A 124 1.64 16.30 -9.87
N THR A 125 1.63 17.52 -9.36
CA THR A 125 0.81 18.59 -9.93
C THR A 125 1.53 19.41 -11.01
N LYS A 126 2.86 19.33 -11.10
CA LYS A 126 3.67 20.01 -12.15
C LYS A 126 5.04 19.33 -12.27
N GLY A 127 5.37 18.88 -13.45
CA GLY A 127 6.72 18.45 -13.79
C GLY A 127 6.72 17.86 -15.20
N ASN A 128 7.51 18.46 -16.08
CA ASN A 128 7.82 17.88 -17.39
C ASN A 128 8.95 16.86 -17.19
N HIS A 129 8.64 15.73 -16.58
CA HIS A 129 9.61 14.65 -16.46
C HIS A 129 9.39 13.69 -17.64
N ASP A 130 10.38 13.61 -18.51
CA ASP A 130 10.40 12.58 -19.53
C ASP A 130 10.43 11.20 -18.87
N VAL A 131 9.59 10.31 -19.35
CA VAL A 131 9.57 8.93 -18.87
C VAL A 131 10.91 8.28 -19.23
N ALA A 132 11.59 7.72 -18.25
CA ALA A 132 12.88 7.07 -18.46
C ALA A 132 12.78 6.02 -19.59
N PRO A 133 13.78 5.91 -20.50
CA PRO A 133 13.71 5.01 -21.64
C PRO A 133 13.35 3.56 -21.31
N LEU A 134 13.82 3.05 -20.17
CA LEU A 134 13.45 1.72 -19.67
C LEU A 134 11.96 1.58 -19.35
N LYS A 135 11.32 2.64 -18.86
CA LYS A 135 9.88 2.64 -18.56
C LYS A 135 9.03 2.60 -19.83
N ILE A 136 9.52 3.15 -20.95
CA ILE A 136 8.82 3.15 -22.23
C ILE A 136 8.56 1.72 -22.73
N ASN A 137 9.56 0.84 -22.68
CA ASN A 137 9.42 -0.55 -23.11
C ASN A 137 8.33 -1.30 -22.30
N TYR A 138 8.24 -1.02 -21.01
CA TYR A 138 7.20 -1.60 -20.14
C TYR A 138 5.80 -1.07 -20.49
N ILE A 139 5.70 0.22 -20.81
CA ILE A 139 4.44 0.84 -21.26
C ILE A 139 4.02 0.25 -22.62
N GLU A 140 4.95 0.01 -23.55
CA GLU A 140 4.66 -0.64 -24.82
C GLU A 140 4.13 -2.06 -24.64
N LEU A 141 4.74 -2.85 -23.75
CA LEU A 141 4.27 -4.19 -23.42
C LEU A 141 2.84 -4.14 -22.81
N MET A 142 2.59 -3.20 -21.93
CA MET A 142 1.27 -2.97 -21.33
C MET A 142 0.24 -2.60 -22.40
N ASN A 143 0.60 -1.72 -23.33
CA ASN A 143 -0.26 -1.30 -24.44
C ASN A 143 -0.60 -2.44 -25.40
N LEU A 144 0.36 -3.31 -25.66
CA LEU A 144 0.13 -4.49 -26.51
C LEU A 144 -0.95 -5.39 -25.88
N VAL A 145 -0.83 -5.73 -24.60
CA VAL A 145 -1.74 -6.68 -23.94
C VAL A 145 -3.10 -6.07 -23.58
N ASN A 146 -3.21 -4.75 -23.54
CA ASN A 146 -4.46 -4.06 -23.28
C ASN A 146 -5.35 -3.90 -24.52
N THR A 147 -4.87 -4.30 -25.72
CA THR A 147 -5.73 -4.42 -26.90
C THR A 147 -6.61 -5.66 -26.79
N GLU A 148 -7.76 -5.64 -27.47
CA GLU A 148 -8.57 -6.84 -27.71
C GLU A 148 -7.78 -7.81 -28.58
N ASP A 149 -7.84 -9.10 -28.29
CA ASP A 149 -7.20 -10.18 -29.05
C ASP A 149 -5.70 -9.96 -29.37
N PHE A 150 -4.92 -9.56 -28.37
CA PHE A 150 -3.48 -9.41 -28.56
C PHE A 150 -2.78 -10.75 -28.84
N ASP A 151 -1.72 -10.68 -29.64
CA ASP A 151 -0.90 -11.83 -30.02
C ASP A 151 -0.01 -12.30 -28.85
N LEU A 152 -0.28 -13.50 -28.34
CA LEU A 152 0.50 -14.13 -27.28
C LEU A 152 1.98 -14.30 -27.66
N THR A 153 2.27 -14.55 -28.95
CA THR A 153 3.65 -14.74 -29.43
C THR A 153 4.43 -13.43 -29.34
N LYS A 154 3.81 -12.32 -29.78
CA LYS A 154 4.42 -10.99 -29.69
C LYS A 154 4.67 -10.58 -28.25
N ALA A 155 3.71 -10.84 -27.37
CA ALA A 155 3.87 -10.58 -25.93
C ALA A 155 5.05 -11.41 -25.36
N ALA A 156 5.13 -12.69 -25.70
CA ALA A 156 6.22 -13.58 -25.27
C ALA A 156 7.58 -13.12 -25.79
N ASP A 157 7.66 -12.64 -27.03
CA ASP A 157 8.90 -12.14 -27.62
C ASP A 157 9.38 -10.87 -26.89
N ILE A 158 8.49 -9.92 -26.57
CA ILE A 158 8.85 -8.71 -25.80
C ILE A 158 9.28 -9.08 -24.36
N ILE A 159 8.55 -9.98 -23.70
CA ILE A 159 8.94 -10.50 -22.37
C ILE A 159 10.34 -11.12 -22.43
N GLY A 160 10.69 -11.82 -23.53
CA GLY A 160 11.98 -12.47 -23.73
C GLY A 160 13.18 -11.53 -23.73
N HIS A 161 12.97 -10.23 -23.94
CA HIS A 161 14.02 -9.21 -23.91
C HIS A 161 14.33 -8.72 -22.46
N ASP A 162 13.53 -9.11 -21.46
CA ASP A 162 13.72 -8.72 -20.07
C ASP A 162 13.89 -9.95 -19.18
N THR A 163 15.10 -10.16 -18.69
CA THR A 163 15.44 -11.32 -17.84
C THR A 163 14.61 -11.39 -16.56
N ALA A 164 14.26 -10.24 -15.95
CA ALA A 164 13.47 -10.22 -14.73
C ALA A 164 12.03 -10.67 -14.99
N LEU A 165 11.42 -10.21 -16.08
CA LEU A 165 10.10 -10.67 -16.51
C LEU A 165 10.12 -12.15 -16.89
N VAL A 166 11.14 -12.63 -17.61
CA VAL A 166 11.28 -14.07 -17.97
C VAL A 166 11.31 -14.93 -16.72
N ILE A 167 12.20 -14.63 -15.78
CA ILE A 167 12.32 -15.40 -14.54
C ILE A 167 11.02 -15.37 -13.73
N SER A 168 10.37 -14.22 -13.64
CA SER A 168 9.13 -14.05 -12.90
C SER A 168 7.98 -14.85 -13.52
N LEU A 169 7.84 -14.82 -14.87
CA LEU A 169 6.83 -15.59 -15.59
C LEU A 169 7.05 -17.10 -15.41
N LEU A 170 8.25 -17.57 -15.65
CA LEU A 170 8.57 -19.00 -15.52
C LEU A 170 8.37 -19.50 -14.10
N ARG A 171 8.77 -18.74 -13.09
CA ARG A 171 8.49 -19.09 -11.68
C ARG A 171 7.01 -19.24 -11.39
N MET A 172 6.21 -18.27 -11.85
CA MET A 172 4.77 -18.30 -11.60
C MET A 172 4.13 -19.53 -12.26
N VAL A 173 4.45 -19.80 -13.53
CA VAL A 173 3.86 -20.90 -14.28
C VAL A 173 4.33 -22.25 -13.72
N ASN A 174 5.61 -22.37 -13.37
CA ASN A 174 6.16 -23.60 -12.77
C ASN A 174 5.60 -23.88 -11.36
N HIS A 175 5.19 -22.85 -10.63
CA HIS A 175 4.50 -23.05 -9.35
C HIS A 175 3.08 -23.67 -9.55
N MET A 176 2.48 -23.47 -10.71
CA MET A 176 1.17 -24.03 -11.07
C MET A 176 1.30 -25.37 -11.79
N ALA A 177 2.44 -25.66 -12.41
CA ALA A 177 2.69 -26.88 -13.18
C ALA A 177 2.90 -28.10 -12.27
N VAL A 178 2.16 -29.17 -12.49
CA VAL A 178 2.19 -30.38 -11.65
C VAL A 178 3.21 -31.43 -12.16
N ASN A 179 3.43 -31.51 -13.48
CA ASN A 179 4.06 -32.70 -14.10
C ASN A 179 5.39 -32.43 -14.83
N SER A 180 5.75 -31.21 -15.18
CA SER A 180 7.00 -30.91 -15.90
C SER A 180 7.39 -29.45 -15.76
N GLU A 181 8.69 -29.19 -15.71
CA GLU A 181 9.22 -27.83 -15.69
C GLU A 181 9.07 -27.18 -17.06
N ILE A 182 8.51 -25.95 -17.08
CA ILE A 182 8.32 -25.13 -18.27
C ILE A 182 9.50 -24.17 -18.38
N THR A 183 10.26 -24.32 -19.47
CA THR A 183 11.44 -23.49 -19.77
C THR A 183 11.21 -22.50 -20.90
N SER A 184 10.13 -22.68 -21.68
CA SER A 184 9.80 -21.82 -22.83
C SER A 184 8.81 -20.73 -22.44
N ILE A 185 9.15 -19.47 -22.72
CA ILE A 185 8.31 -18.29 -22.50
C ILE A 185 7.01 -18.41 -23.30
N ARG A 186 7.09 -18.84 -24.57
CA ARG A 186 5.91 -19.02 -25.45
C ARG A 186 4.97 -20.10 -24.90
N HIS A 187 5.53 -21.19 -24.39
CA HIS A 187 4.72 -22.23 -23.74
C HIS A 187 4.07 -21.72 -22.45
N ALA A 188 4.81 -20.97 -21.64
CA ALA A 188 4.29 -20.32 -20.43
C ALA A 188 3.12 -19.35 -20.77
N ALA A 189 3.30 -18.52 -21.78
CA ALA A 189 2.26 -17.57 -22.24
C ALA A 189 1.01 -18.30 -22.76
N ALA A 190 1.18 -19.36 -23.55
CA ALA A 190 0.08 -20.17 -24.06
C ALA A 190 -0.68 -20.91 -22.94
N MET A 191 0.04 -21.39 -21.92
CA MET A 191 -0.57 -22.09 -20.79
C MET A 191 -1.44 -21.15 -19.93
N LEU A 192 -1.03 -19.90 -19.74
CA LEU A 192 -1.82 -18.89 -19.02
C LEU A 192 -3.04 -18.42 -19.82
N GLY A 193 -2.90 -18.35 -21.13
CA GLY A 193 -3.91 -17.73 -22.00
C GLY A 193 -3.94 -16.20 -21.88
N GLN A 194 -4.70 -15.57 -22.77
CA GLN A 194 -4.73 -14.11 -22.90
C GLN A 194 -5.13 -13.38 -21.60
N LYS A 195 -6.18 -13.85 -20.93
CA LYS A 195 -6.73 -13.17 -19.74
C LYS A 195 -5.74 -13.13 -18.58
N GLU A 196 -5.19 -14.27 -18.22
CA GLU A 196 -4.25 -14.35 -17.08
C GLU A 196 -2.88 -13.74 -17.44
N LEU A 197 -2.42 -13.90 -18.69
CA LEU A 197 -1.20 -13.26 -19.16
C LEU A 197 -1.33 -11.73 -19.15
N LYS A 198 -2.43 -11.17 -19.63
CA LYS A 198 -2.73 -9.74 -19.56
C LYS A 198 -2.67 -9.21 -18.12
N ARG A 199 -3.33 -9.90 -17.21
CA ARG A 199 -3.34 -9.56 -15.80
C ARG A 199 -1.93 -9.59 -15.20
N TRP A 200 -1.19 -10.66 -15.46
CA TRP A 200 0.17 -10.82 -14.96
C TRP A 200 1.10 -9.74 -15.50
N ILE A 201 1.06 -9.45 -16.82
CA ILE A 201 1.89 -8.42 -17.45
C ILE A 201 1.60 -7.05 -16.82
N ASN A 202 0.34 -6.63 -16.71
CA ASN A 202 0.00 -5.35 -16.12
C ASN A 202 0.52 -5.24 -14.68
N THR A 203 0.40 -6.31 -13.89
CA THR A 203 0.93 -6.37 -12.53
C THR A 203 2.46 -6.29 -12.49
N ALA A 204 3.14 -7.06 -13.33
CA ALA A 204 4.59 -7.09 -13.39
C ALA A 204 5.16 -5.75 -13.87
N VAL A 205 4.54 -5.14 -14.87
CA VAL A 205 4.93 -3.82 -15.41
C VAL A 205 4.75 -2.74 -14.34
N VAL A 206 3.61 -2.68 -13.65
CA VAL A 206 3.43 -1.71 -12.55
C VAL A 206 4.50 -1.88 -11.47
N ASN A 207 4.85 -3.10 -11.12
CA ASN A 207 5.92 -3.36 -10.16
C ASN A 207 7.28 -2.84 -10.67
N GLN A 208 7.59 -3.01 -11.94
CA GLN A 208 8.83 -2.49 -12.55
C GLN A 208 8.83 -0.96 -12.66
N LEU A 209 7.70 -0.37 -13.03
CA LEU A 209 7.54 1.09 -13.07
C LEU A 209 7.70 1.74 -11.70
N CYS A 210 7.39 1.01 -10.62
CA CYS A 210 7.56 1.46 -9.23
C CYS A 210 8.96 1.19 -8.65
N SER A 211 9.93 0.70 -9.44
CA SER A 211 11.24 0.29 -8.91
C SER A 211 12.03 1.43 -8.24
N ASP A 212 11.78 2.66 -8.64
CA ASP A 212 12.33 3.90 -8.10
C ASP A 212 11.43 4.59 -7.07
N LYS A 213 10.31 3.97 -6.70
CA LYS A 213 9.31 4.48 -5.76
C LYS A 213 9.30 3.67 -4.46
N PRO A 214 8.73 4.21 -3.37
CA PRO A 214 8.52 3.43 -2.15
C PRO A 214 7.68 2.17 -2.41
N ASN A 215 8.05 1.06 -1.79
CA ASN A 215 7.33 -0.23 -1.91
C ASN A 215 5.85 -0.15 -1.54
N GLU A 216 5.48 0.81 -0.69
CA GLU A 216 4.12 1.11 -0.27
C GLU A 216 3.23 1.50 -1.44
N LEU A 217 3.78 2.16 -2.46
CA LEU A 217 3.03 2.55 -3.65
C LEU A 217 2.63 1.33 -4.48
N THR A 218 3.58 0.42 -4.72
CA THR A 218 3.29 -0.86 -5.39
C THR A 218 2.25 -1.66 -4.62
N ARG A 219 2.43 -1.75 -3.30
CA ARG A 219 1.50 -2.45 -2.42
C ARG A 219 0.10 -1.84 -2.47
N LEU A 220 0.00 -0.51 -2.44
CA LEU A 220 -1.27 0.21 -2.54
C LEU A 220 -1.98 -0.09 -3.87
N SER A 221 -1.25 0.00 -4.99
CA SER A 221 -1.77 -0.32 -6.32
C SER A 221 -2.35 -1.74 -6.37
N LEU A 222 -1.59 -2.74 -5.90
CA LEU A 222 -2.01 -4.13 -5.90
C LEU A 222 -3.19 -4.42 -4.96
N LEU A 223 -3.20 -3.79 -3.78
CA LEU A 223 -4.32 -3.92 -2.83
C LEU A 223 -5.59 -3.34 -3.42
N ARG A 224 -5.53 -2.16 -4.05
CA ARG A 224 -6.68 -1.55 -4.72
C ARG A 224 -7.17 -2.41 -5.87
N ALA A 225 -6.26 -2.93 -6.69
CA ALA A 225 -6.60 -3.82 -7.78
C ALA A 225 -7.36 -5.06 -7.31
N LYS A 226 -6.83 -5.74 -6.28
CA LYS A 226 -7.47 -6.96 -5.76
C LYS A 226 -8.76 -6.66 -5.02
N PHE A 227 -8.83 -5.56 -4.30
CA PHE A 227 -10.05 -5.15 -3.61
C PHE A 227 -11.14 -4.77 -4.62
N ALA A 228 -10.80 -4.01 -5.66
CA ALA A 228 -11.72 -3.66 -6.74
C ALA A 228 -12.29 -4.91 -7.43
N GLU A 229 -11.44 -5.86 -7.79
CA GLU A 229 -11.88 -7.14 -8.36
C GLU A 229 -12.86 -7.89 -7.45
N ASN A 230 -12.56 -7.97 -6.17
CA ASN A 230 -13.41 -8.66 -5.20
C ASN A 230 -14.75 -7.94 -4.95
N LEU A 231 -14.81 -6.63 -5.15
CA LEU A 231 -16.05 -5.84 -5.05
C LEU A 231 -16.94 -5.96 -6.28
N ALA A 232 -16.41 -6.43 -7.42
CA ALA A 232 -17.17 -6.49 -8.67
C ALA A 232 -18.56 -7.16 -8.54
N PRO A 233 -18.72 -8.31 -7.84
CA PRO A 233 -20.05 -8.89 -7.65
C PRO A 233 -20.99 -8.01 -6.82
N ALA A 234 -20.48 -7.29 -5.82
CA ALA A 234 -21.29 -6.45 -4.93
C ALA A 234 -21.82 -5.19 -5.64
N PHE A 235 -21.17 -4.76 -6.72
CA PHE A 235 -21.59 -3.64 -7.57
C PHE A 235 -22.23 -4.11 -8.90
N GLU A 236 -22.62 -5.39 -8.98
CA GLU A 236 -23.21 -5.98 -10.20
C GLU A 236 -22.29 -5.96 -11.44
N LEU A 237 -20.98 -5.87 -11.23
CA LEU A 237 -19.94 -5.76 -12.25
C LEU A 237 -19.16 -7.07 -12.43
N GLY A 238 -19.70 -8.23 -12.08
CA GLY A 238 -19.01 -9.52 -12.13
C GLY A 238 -18.39 -9.83 -13.49
N GLY A 239 -19.08 -9.50 -14.60
CA GLY A 239 -18.56 -9.64 -15.96
C GLY A 239 -17.38 -8.71 -16.30
N LYS A 240 -17.19 -7.62 -15.55
CA LYS A 240 -16.14 -6.61 -15.74
C LYS A 240 -15.09 -6.61 -14.61
N ALA A 241 -15.00 -7.68 -13.83
CA ALA A 241 -14.07 -7.79 -12.70
C ALA A 241 -12.60 -7.56 -13.12
N SER A 242 -12.20 -8.01 -14.31
CA SER A 242 -10.85 -7.80 -14.84
C SER A 242 -10.55 -6.33 -15.17
N GLU A 243 -11.54 -5.58 -15.67
CA GLU A 243 -11.38 -4.13 -15.92
C GLU A 243 -11.37 -3.36 -14.60
N LEU A 244 -12.19 -3.78 -13.65
CA LEU A 244 -12.21 -3.18 -12.32
C LEU A 244 -10.89 -3.43 -11.56
N PHE A 245 -10.26 -4.60 -11.76
CA PHE A 245 -8.90 -4.87 -11.31
C PHE A 245 -7.91 -3.85 -11.89
N LEU A 246 -7.95 -3.60 -13.21
CA LEU A 246 -7.07 -2.62 -13.87
C LEU A 246 -7.35 -1.20 -13.38
N THR A 247 -8.61 -0.84 -13.13
CA THR A 247 -8.99 0.45 -12.55
C THR A 247 -8.32 0.67 -11.19
N GLY A 248 -8.36 -0.34 -10.33
CA GLY A 248 -7.67 -0.31 -9.04
C GLY A 248 -6.14 -0.21 -9.19
N LEU A 249 -5.56 -1.01 -10.11
CA LEU A 249 -4.13 -1.06 -10.38
C LEU A 249 -3.59 0.30 -10.86
N PHE A 250 -4.29 0.96 -11.77
CA PHE A 250 -3.88 2.24 -12.35
C PHE A 250 -4.30 3.46 -11.54
N SER A 251 -4.98 3.27 -10.43
CA SER A 251 -5.47 4.38 -9.57
C SER A 251 -4.37 5.24 -8.92
N VAL A 252 -3.11 4.88 -9.09
CA VAL A 252 -1.91 5.59 -8.63
C VAL A 252 -0.89 5.78 -9.77
N LEU A 253 -1.32 5.67 -11.02
CA LEU A 253 -0.42 5.74 -12.18
C LEU A 253 0.23 7.12 -12.33
N ASP A 254 -0.47 8.17 -11.94
CA ASP A 254 0.01 9.55 -11.84
C ASP A 254 1.28 9.65 -10.98
N ILE A 255 1.26 9.02 -9.82
CA ILE A 255 2.41 8.99 -8.88
C ILE A 255 3.53 8.09 -9.42
N ILE A 256 3.19 6.98 -10.06
CA ILE A 256 4.16 6.03 -10.63
C ILE A 256 4.97 6.67 -11.76
N LEU A 257 4.30 7.46 -12.61
CA LEU A 257 4.91 8.07 -13.79
C LEU A 257 5.34 9.53 -13.56
N ASP A 258 5.08 10.11 -12.37
CA ASP A 258 5.33 11.52 -12.05
C ASP A 258 4.64 12.47 -13.04
N LYS A 259 3.40 12.16 -13.42
CA LYS A 259 2.60 12.93 -14.39
C LYS A 259 1.17 13.09 -13.89
N PRO A 260 0.47 14.17 -14.29
CA PRO A 260 -0.97 14.25 -14.06
C PRO A 260 -1.69 13.00 -14.59
N MET A 261 -2.78 12.55 -13.93
CA MET A 261 -3.47 11.30 -14.28
C MET A 261 -3.89 11.25 -15.76
N GLU A 262 -4.33 12.39 -16.33
CA GLU A 262 -4.69 12.49 -17.76
C GLU A 262 -3.51 12.18 -18.68
N GLU A 263 -2.34 12.75 -18.37
CA GLU A 263 -1.11 12.49 -19.14
C GLU A 263 -0.61 11.05 -18.94
N ALA A 264 -0.65 10.56 -17.71
CA ALA A 264 -0.24 9.19 -17.38
C ALA A 264 -1.10 8.16 -18.11
N LEU A 265 -2.42 8.34 -18.14
CA LEU A 265 -3.35 7.46 -18.84
C LEU A 265 -3.26 7.60 -20.36
N SER A 266 -2.85 8.75 -20.90
CA SER A 266 -2.63 8.90 -22.35
C SER A 266 -1.49 8.00 -22.88
N LEU A 267 -0.57 7.58 -22.02
CA LEU A 267 0.52 6.67 -22.36
C LEU A 267 0.08 5.20 -22.36
N VAL A 268 -1.05 4.88 -21.73
CA VAL A 268 -1.52 3.50 -21.54
C VAL A 268 -2.88 3.31 -22.19
N LYS A 269 -3.01 2.25 -23.01
CA LYS A 269 -4.29 1.90 -23.61
C LYS A 269 -5.21 1.27 -22.56
N VAL A 270 -6.28 1.96 -22.23
CA VAL A 270 -7.33 1.49 -21.32
C VAL A 270 -8.71 1.71 -21.91
N SER A 271 -9.75 1.07 -21.36
CA SER A 271 -11.13 1.31 -21.79
C SER A 271 -11.62 2.69 -21.32
N ARG A 272 -12.63 3.23 -22.00
CA ARG A 272 -13.25 4.50 -21.62
C ARG A 272 -13.83 4.46 -20.18
N ASP A 273 -14.38 3.32 -19.79
CA ASP A 273 -14.93 3.14 -18.43
C ASP A 273 -13.82 3.34 -17.36
N ILE A 274 -12.58 2.91 -17.64
CA ILE A 274 -11.42 3.12 -16.76
C ILE A 274 -10.99 4.59 -16.76
N GLU A 275 -10.89 5.22 -17.94
CA GLU A 275 -10.54 6.64 -18.06
C GLU A 275 -11.55 7.52 -17.32
N ASP A 276 -12.86 7.31 -17.53
CA ASP A 276 -13.91 8.08 -16.89
C ASP A 276 -13.85 7.94 -15.36
N ALA A 277 -13.58 6.75 -14.85
CA ALA A 277 -13.48 6.52 -13.41
C ALA A 277 -12.23 7.19 -12.79
N LEU A 278 -11.08 7.14 -13.47
CA LEU A 278 -9.82 7.64 -12.93
C LEU A 278 -9.65 9.15 -13.10
N ILE A 279 -10.10 9.71 -14.23
CA ILE A 279 -9.96 11.15 -14.55
C ILE A 279 -11.18 11.92 -14.07
N ARG A 280 -12.39 11.51 -14.51
CA ARG A 280 -13.63 12.26 -14.31
C ARG A 280 -14.38 11.86 -13.05
N GLN A 281 -13.95 10.79 -12.36
CA GLN A 281 -14.65 10.20 -11.21
C GLN A 281 -16.12 9.88 -11.53
N SER A 282 -16.38 9.40 -12.73
CA SER A 282 -17.69 9.09 -13.29
C SER A 282 -17.70 7.72 -13.96
N GLY A 283 -18.88 7.23 -14.36
CA GLY A 283 -19.05 5.94 -14.99
C GLY A 283 -19.12 4.77 -13.98
N ILE A 284 -19.24 3.56 -14.51
CA ILE A 284 -19.57 2.36 -13.75
C ILE A 284 -18.49 1.93 -12.73
N PHE A 285 -17.24 2.30 -12.95
CA PHE A 285 -16.12 1.96 -12.05
C PHE A 285 -15.83 3.03 -11.00
N ALA A 286 -16.47 4.21 -11.10
CA ALA A 286 -16.23 5.31 -10.18
C ALA A 286 -16.70 5.01 -8.76
N GLU A 287 -17.87 4.40 -8.61
CA GLU A 287 -18.47 4.11 -7.31
C GLU A 287 -17.65 3.04 -6.53
N PRO A 288 -17.26 1.88 -7.11
CA PRO A 288 -16.36 0.95 -6.45
C PRO A 288 -15.02 1.58 -6.06
N LEU A 289 -14.43 2.39 -6.93
CA LEU A 289 -13.16 3.07 -6.64
C LEU A 289 -13.30 4.10 -5.51
N TYR A 290 -14.39 4.85 -5.49
CA TYR A 290 -14.71 5.78 -4.42
C TYR A 290 -14.86 5.03 -3.08
N PHE A 291 -15.60 3.92 -3.07
CA PHE A 291 -15.75 3.07 -1.88
C PHE A 291 -14.39 2.62 -1.35
N ILE A 292 -13.49 2.15 -2.22
CA ILE A 292 -12.14 1.73 -1.82
C ILE A 292 -11.38 2.87 -1.16
N LYS A 293 -11.39 4.06 -1.76
CA LYS A 293 -10.71 5.25 -1.21
C LYS A 293 -11.28 5.67 0.15
N GLN A 294 -12.60 5.59 0.33
CA GLN A 294 -13.26 5.86 1.61
C GLN A 294 -12.90 4.80 2.66
N TYR A 295 -12.88 3.53 2.29
CA TYR A 295 -12.49 2.45 3.16
C TYR A 295 -11.03 2.61 3.65
N GLU A 296 -10.12 2.98 2.76
CA GLU A 296 -8.73 3.31 3.12
C GLU A 296 -8.66 4.49 4.10
N ALA A 297 -9.43 5.54 3.87
CA ALA A 297 -9.50 6.69 4.77
C ALA A 297 -10.05 6.28 6.16
N CYS A 298 -11.07 5.43 6.21
CA CYS A 298 -11.61 4.92 7.48
C CYS A 298 -10.61 4.06 8.26
N LEU A 299 -9.77 3.29 7.58
CA LEU A 299 -8.72 2.49 8.25
C LEU A 299 -7.62 3.37 8.84
N LEU A 300 -7.32 4.52 8.23
CA LEU A 300 -6.37 5.52 8.74
C LEU A 300 -6.97 6.35 9.89
N TYR A 301 -8.28 6.57 9.85
CA TYR A 301 -9.04 7.22 10.92
C TYR A 301 -9.88 6.16 11.63
N THR A 302 -9.38 5.54 12.68
CA THR A 302 -10.27 4.92 13.65
C THR A 302 -11.11 6.04 14.25
N SER A 303 -12.24 6.32 13.64
CA SER A 303 -13.25 7.23 14.15
C SER A 303 -13.63 6.77 15.55
N PRO A 304 -13.74 7.66 16.55
CA PRO A 304 -14.33 7.28 17.81
C PRO A 304 -15.72 6.68 17.53
N SER A 305 -16.03 5.59 18.21
CA SER A 305 -17.36 4.99 18.15
C SER A 305 -18.39 6.06 18.48
N PRO A 306 -19.55 6.15 17.78
CA PRO A 306 -20.62 7.09 18.11
C PRO A 306 -21.27 6.86 19.48
N ARG A 307 -20.65 6.14 20.38
CA ARG A 307 -21.15 5.75 21.71
C ARG A 307 -20.20 6.11 22.84
N ASP A 308 -19.33 7.13 22.66
CA ASP A 308 -18.58 7.75 23.75
C ASP A 308 -19.02 9.19 23.96
#